data_b8e9454f93dd4bacf5d85098b1ffe7aa
#
_entry.id   b8e9454f93dd4bacf5d85098b1ffe7aa
#
_cell.length_a   1.000
_cell.length_b   1.000
_cell.length_c   1.000
_cell.angle_alpha   90.00
_cell.angle_beta   90.00
_cell.angle_gamma   90.00
#
_symmetry.space_group_name_H-M   'P 1'
#
loop_
_entity.id
_entity.type
_entity.pdbx_description
1 polymer ?
#
loop_
_entity_poly.entity_id
_entity_poly.type
_entity_poly.pdbx_seq_one_letter_code
_entity_poly.pdbx_strand_id
1 'polypeptide(L)'
;MVTWRSSANTGRWICCPRRTGEATKEEAMAISPIQDIIADIQAGKMVVLMDAEDRENEGDLVMAAEFVTPEAINFMAKHGRGLICLTLSEARCKLLNLPMMATNNGTSFGTNFTVSIEAAEGVTTGISAADRALTIKTAVARLAKASDLVQPGHVFPLKAQNGGVLVRAGHTEAGCDLAMLAGVEPAGVICEIMNDDGTMARLPELLQFAEAHGLKIGTIADLIQYRSRTESLVEKVGEREVDTPFGSFDLHVFRDITTSATHLALSKGKIRADRDTLVRVHEPLSVIDMLAPLCSHHSWTLPNALETIEEEGCGVVVLLYRDETGADLAQRALGQEAPRQKWDSKTFGIGAQMLKALGVGKMKLMSSPLSLPSMTGFELEVTGFCQPHHFHVDGEGGPGVA
;
A
#
# COMPACT_ATOMS: atom_id res chain seq x y z
N MET A 1 -38.90 12.58 18.43
CA MET A 1 -39.07 11.72 19.62
C MET A 1 -39.40 10.33 19.12
N VAL A 2 -38.46 9.44 19.07
CA VAL A 2 -38.66 8.01 18.71
C VAL A 2 -38.19 7.22 19.91
N THR A 3 -39.11 6.54 20.55
CA THR A 3 -38.89 5.73 21.74
C THR A 3 -38.32 4.37 21.36
N TRP A 4 -37.19 4.01 21.90
CA TRP A 4 -36.59 2.68 21.79
C TRP A 4 -37.18 1.75 22.84
N ARG A 5 -37.75 0.65 22.43
CA ARG A 5 -38.06 -0.49 23.34
C ARG A 5 -36.95 -1.52 23.25
N SER A 6 -36.38 -1.87 24.39
CA SER A 6 -35.42 -2.97 24.52
C SER A 6 -36.17 -4.30 24.41
N SER A 7 -35.69 -5.19 23.56
CA SER A 7 -35.98 -6.63 23.65
C SER A 7 -34.65 -7.36 23.92
N ALA A 8 -34.64 -8.03 25.06
CA ALA A 8 -33.55 -8.90 25.48
C ALA A 8 -33.47 -10.17 24.62
N ASN A 9 -32.26 -10.70 24.50
CA ASN A 9 -31.92 -12.03 24.08
C ASN A 9 -31.94 -12.34 22.58
N THR A 10 -30.85 -11.97 21.90
CA THR A 10 -30.13 -12.82 20.95
C THR A 10 -28.85 -12.07 20.59
N GLY A 11 -27.68 -12.67 20.80
CA GLY A 11 -26.37 -12.10 20.48
C GLY A 11 -26.25 -11.78 18.98
N ARG A 12 -26.61 -10.56 18.61
CA ARG A 12 -26.46 -10.05 17.25
C ARG A 12 -25.47 -8.90 17.28
N TRP A 13 -24.39 -9.09 16.58
CA TRP A 13 -23.36 -8.09 16.33
C TRP A 13 -23.95 -6.86 15.65
N ILE A 14 -23.70 -5.67 16.22
CA ILE A 14 -24.10 -4.43 15.57
C ILE A 14 -22.97 -4.04 14.62
N CYS A 15 -23.18 -4.34 13.34
CA CYS A 15 -22.32 -3.89 12.26
C CYS A 15 -22.75 -2.47 11.85
N CYS A 16 -21.85 -1.51 11.92
CA CYS A 16 -22.07 -0.19 11.32
C CYS A 16 -21.74 -0.32 9.83
N PRO A 17 -22.71 -0.27 8.89
CA PRO A 17 -22.41 -0.37 7.48
C PRO A 17 -21.69 0.90 7.03
N ARG A 18 -20.51 0.77 6.43
CA ARG A 18 -19.95 1.84 5.60
C ARG A 18 -20.90 2.05 4.43
N ARG A 19 -21.19 3.29 4.10
CA ARG A 19 -21.71 3.63 2.76
C ARG A 19 -20.61 3.25 1.78
N THR A 20 -20.78 2.13 1.11
CA THR A 20 -20.06 1.83 -0.12
C THR A 20 -20.52 2.87 -1.13
N GLY A 21 -19.64 3.80 -1.49
CA GLY A 21 -19.84 4.59 -2.69
C GLY A 21 -19.79 3.58 -3.85
N GLU A 22 -20.96 3.12 -4.31
CA GLU A 22 -21.06 2.46 -5.60
C GLU A 22 -20.63 3.52 -6.63
N ALA A 23 -19.48 3.31 -7.28
CA ALA A 23 -19.14 4.04 -8.49
C ALA A 23 -20.34 3.91 -9.44
N THR A 24 -20.89 5.03 -9.89
CA THR A 24 -22.03 5.00 -10.81
C THR A 24 -21.58 4.32 -12.11
N LYS A 25 -22.50 3.71 -12.85
CA LYS A 25 -22.19 3.06 -14.13
C LYS A 25 -21.49 4.01 -15.13
N GLU A 26 -21.72 5.33 -15.00
CA GLU A 26 -21.09 6.35 -15.83
C GLU A 26 -19.60 6.58 -15.47
N GLU A 27 -19.24 6.56 -14.17
CA GLU A 27 -17.85 6.67 -13.74
C GLU A 27 -17.01 5.44 -14.12
N ALA A 28 -17.60 4.23 -14.05
CA ALA A 28 -16.93 2.99 -14.49
C ALA A 28 -16.69 2.94 -16.02
N MET A 29 -17.47 3.66 -16.82
CA MET A 29 -17.27 3.76 -18.29
C MET A 29 -16.21 4.80 -18.67
N ALA A 30 -15.83 5.70 -17.79
CA ALA A 30 -14.85 6.76 -18.06
C ALA A 30 -13.40 6.33 -17.77
N ILE A 31 -13.19 5.34 -16.89
CA ILE A 31 -11.87 4.78 -16.58
C ILE A 31 -11.48 3.75 -17.65
N SER A 32 -10.29 3.90 -18.21
CA SER A 32 -9.77 3.03 -19.26
C SER A 32 -9.28 1.69 -18.70
N PRO A 33 -9.51 0.57 -19.41
CA PRO A 33 -8.92 -0.71 -19.03
C PRO A 33 -7.39 -0.61 -18.89
N ILE A 34 -6.83 -1.30 -17.91
CA ILE A 34 -5.37 -1.21 -17.61
C ILE A 34 -4.51 -1.65 -18.81
N GLN A 35 -4.98 -2.58 -19.64
CA GLN A 35 -4.30 -3.00 -20.85
C GLN A 35 -4.15 -1.85 -21.86
N ASP A 36 -5.13 -0.97 -21.92
CA ASP A 36 -5.09 0.21 -22.80
C ASP A 36 -4.13 1.27 -22.26
N ILE A 37 -4.02 1.38 -20.92
CA ILE A 37 -3.02 2.23 -20.25
C ILE A 37 -1.60 1.71 -20.56
N ILE A 38 -1.36 0.40 -20.40
CA ILE A 38 -0.07 -0.23 -20.72
C ILE A 38 0.29 -0.02 -22.19
N ALA A 39 -0.67 -0.19 -23.11
CA ALA A 39 -0.46 0.01 -24.54
C ALA A 39 -0.08 1.46 -24.87
N ASP A 40 -0.69 2.46 -24.22
CA ASP A 40 -0.34 3.86 -24.43
C ASP A 40 1.06 4.17 -23.86
N ILE A 41 1.42 3.64 -22.69
CA ILE A 41 2.80 3.76 -22.15
C ILE A 41 3.82 3.13 -23.11
N GLN A 42 3.51 1.94 -23.66
CA GLN A 42 4.36 1.27 -24.65
C GLN A 42 4.53 2.09 -25.93
N ALA A 43 3.48 2.80 -26.33
CA ALA A 43 3.53 3.71 -27.48
C ALA A 43 4.22 5.07 -27.19
N GLY A 44 4.80 5.25 -25.99
CA GLY A 44 5.46 6.49 -25.57
C GLY A 44 4.50 7.61 -25.22
N LYS A 45 3.22 7.32 -25.02
CA LYS A 45 2.23 8.31 -24.65
C LYS A 45 2.16 8.52 -23.14
N MET A 46 1.66 9.67 -22.76
CA MET A 46 1.33 10.03 -21.39
C MET A 46 -0.09 9.56 -21.06
N VAL A 47 -0.32 9.16 -19.83
CA VAL A 47 -1.63 8.78 -19.28
C VAL A 47 -1.88 9.50 -17.97
N VAL A 48 -3.12 9.52 -17.50
CA VAL A 48 -3.47 9.90 -16.13
C VAL A 48 -3.62 8.60 -15.32
N LEU A 49 -3.00 8.54 -14.17
CA LEU A 49 -3.14 7.42 -13.25
C LEU A 49 -3.61 7.94 -11.89
N MET A 50 -4.67 7.35 -11.37
CA MET A 50 -5.27 7.75 -10.10
C MET A 50 -5.04 6.70 -9.03
N ASP A 51 -4.76 7.13 -7.80
CA ASP A 51 -4.72 6.24 -6.64
C ASP A 51 -6.07 6.17 -5.92
N ALA A 52 -6.13 5.40 -4.83
CA ALA A 52 -7.38 5.16 -4.11
C ALA A 52 -7.80 6.39 -3.27
N GLU A 53 -9.13 6.62 -3.14
CA GLU A 53 -9.70 7.70 -2.32
C GLU A 53 -9.22 7.68 -0.86
N ASP A 54 -8.92 6.50 -0.33
CA ASP A 54 -8.49 6.28 1.03
C ASP A 54 -6.95 6.39 1.19
N ARG A 55 -6.21 6.75 0.13
CA ARG A 55 -4.76 7.00 0.15
C ARG A 55 -4.48 8.52 0.01
N GLU A 56 -4.01 8.98 -1.14
CA GLU A 56 -3.80 10.42 -1.45
C GLU A 56 -5.01 11.01 -2.17
N ASN A 57 -5.76 10.14 -2.88
CA ASN A 57 -6.88 10.53 -3.73
C ASN A 57 -6.46 11.54 -4.79
N GLU A 58 -5.33 11.30 -5.45
CA GLU A 58 -4.71 12.18 -6.42
C GLU A 58 -4.55 11.49 -7.77
N GLY A 59 -4.38 12.28 -8.82
CA GLY A 59 -4.06 11.81 -10.15
C GLY A 59 -2.76 12.39 -10.64
N ASP A 60 -1.89 11.54 -11.18
CA ASP A 60 -0.64 11.93 -11.79
C ASP A 60 -0.67 11.76 -13.30
N LEU A 61 0.00 12.67 -14.02
CA LEU A 61 0.49 12.40 -15.36
C LEU A 61 1.63 11.40 -15.27
N VAL A 62 1.56 10.32 -16.04
CA VAL A 62 2.55 9.23 -16.02
C VAL A 62 2.98 8.90 -17.44
N MET A 63 4.28 8.74 -17.67
CA MET A 63 4.83 8.19 -18.90
C MET A 63 6.12 7.39 -18.62
N ALA A 64 6.48 6.48 -19.52
CA ALA A 64 7.78 5.82 -19.42
C ALA A 64 8.92 6.81 -19.63
N ALA A 65 9.91 6.79 -18.72
CA ALA A 65 11.02 7.74 -18.73
C ALA A 65 11.90 7.64 -20.00
N GLU A 66 11.98 6.48 -20.61
CA GLU A 66 12.72 6.25 -21.85
C GLU A 66 12.20 7.10 -23.01
N PHE A 67 10.88 7.38 -23.03
CA PHE A 67 10.23 8.16 -24.09
C PHE A 67 10.07 9.64 -23.76
N VAL A 68 10.59 10.12 -22.63
CA VAL A 68 10.45 11.53 -22.24
C VAL A 68 11.01 12.47 -23.30
N THR A 69 10.32 13.60 -23.55
CA THR A 69 10.74 14.67 -24.46
C THR A 69 10.64 16.01 -23.76
N PRO A 70 11.29 17.07 -24.27
CA PRO A 70 11.10 18.43 -23.76
C PRO A 70 9.64 18.86 -23.78
N GLU A 71 8.87 18.46 -24.80
CA GLU A 71 7.44 18.78 -24.93
C GLU A 71 6.63 18.11 -23.85
N ALA A 72 6.95 16.83 -23.49
CA ALA A 72 6.29 16.11 -22.41
C ALA A 72 6.57 16.77 -21.05
N ILE A 73 7.81 17.13 -20.76
CA ILE A 73 8.18 17.89 -19.55
C ILE A 73 7.47 19.24 -19.49
N ASN A 74 7.42 19.96 -20.63
CA ASN A 74 6.70 21.23 -20.69
C ASN A 74 5.19 21.05 -20.48
N PHE A 75 4.61 19.97 -21.01
CA PHE A 75 3.21 19.63 -20.77
C PHE A 75 2.94 19.36 -19.28
N MET A 76 3.75 18.53 -18.63
CA MET A 76 3.65 18.27 -17.20
C MET A 76 3.76 19.55 -16.37
N ALA A 77 4.77 20.37 -16.64
CA ALA A 77 4.98 21.63 -15.92
C ALA A 77 3.84 22.64 -16.10
N LYS A 78 3.27 22.72 -17.31
CA LYS A 78 2.23 23.69 -17.67
C LYS A 78 0.84 23.23 -17.22
N HIS A 79 0.51 21.97 -17.41
CA HIS A 79 -0.83 21.45 -17.25
C HIS A 79 -0.99 20.58 -15.98
N GLY A 80 0.02 19.78 -15.60
CA GLY A 80 0.05 19.05 -14.33
C GLY A 80 0.29 19.99 -13.15
N ARG A 81 1.33 20.85 -13.25
CA ARG A 81 1.73 21.84 -12.24
C ARG A 81 2.34 21.25 -10.97
N GLY A 82 2.36 19.93 -10.82
CA GLY A 82 2.97 19.21 -9.72
C GLY A 82 4.50 19.16 -9.80
N LEU A 83 5.11 18.41 -8.92
CA LEU A 83 6.55 18.17 -8.92
C LEU A 83 6.89 17.08 -9.93
N ILE A 84 7.67 17.43 -10.96
CA ILE A 84 8.13 16.44 -11.93
C ILE A 84 9.17 15.54 -11.27
N CYS A 85 8.80 14.27 -11.07
CA CYS A 85 9.60 13.25 -10.43
C CYS A 85 9.96 12.12 -11.39
N LEU A 86 11.13 11.50 -11.14
CA LEU A 86 11.61 10.34 -11.87
C LEU A 86 11.53 9.10 -10.99
N THR A 87 10.61 8.18 -11.25
CA THR A 87 10.53 6.93 -10.50
C THR A 87 11.59 5.95 -11.00
N LEU A 88 12.36 5.37 -10.08
CA LEU A 88 13.46 4.46 -10.38
C LEU A 88 13.39 3.22 -9.49
N SER A 89 13.77 2.09 -10.07
CA SER A 89 13.98 0.86 -9.28
C SER A 89 15.13 1.04 -8.28
N GLU A 90 15.12 0.27 -7.19
CA GLU A 90 16.22 0.27 -6.21
C GLU A 90 17.57 -0.06 -6.87
N ALA A 91 17.58 -1.01 -7.82
CA ALA A 91 18.78 -1.39 -8.56
C ALA A 91 19.35 -0.21 -9.35
N ARG A 92 18.48 0.58 -10.00
CA ARG A 92 18.88 1.78 -10.74
C ARG A 92 19.41 2.87 -9.81
N CYS A 93 18.77 3.10 -8.68
CA CYS A 93 19.25 4.05 -7.67
C CYS A 93 20.64 3.66 -7.14
N LYS A 94 20.90 2.38 -6.90
CA LYS A 94 22.20 1.88 -6.50
C LYS A 94 23.26 2.06 -7.60
N LEU A 95 22.92 1.74 -8.86
CA LEU A 95 23.81 1.92 -10.01
C LEU A 95 24.26 3.38 -10.18
N LEU A 96 23.33 4.32 -9.99
CA LEU A 96 23.57 5.76 -10.13
C LEU A 96 24.11 6.40 -8.85
N ASN A 97 24.32 5.64 -7.77
CA ASN A 97 24.79 6.12 -6.48
C ASN A 97 23.91 7.26 -5.92
N LEU A 98 22.59 7.06 -5.90
CA LEU A 98 21.62 8.03 -5.42
C LEU A 98 21.29 7.75 -3.94
N PRO A 99 21.85 8.50 -2.98
CA PRO A 99 21.46 8.38 -1.58
C PRO A 99 20.06 8.95 -1.33
N MET A 100 19.42 8.50 -0.27
CA MET A 100 18.16 9.07 0.17
C MET A 100 18.35 10.54 0.58
N MET A 101 17.37 11.39 0.26
CA MET A 101 17.39 12.82 0.59
C MET A 101 17.38 13.06 2.10
N ALA A 102 16.71 12.19 2.85
CA ALA A 102 16.63 12.26 4.30
C ALA A 102 16.96 10.90 4.94
N THR A 103 17.70 10.90 6.05
CA THR A 103 17.96 9.71 6.84
C THR A 103 16.72 9.23 7.59
N ASN A 104 15.90 10.16 8.07
CA ASN A 104 14.63 9.90 8.73
C ASN A 104 13.49 10.47 7.89
N ASN A 105 12.72 9.58 7.25
CA ASN A 105 11.58 9.99 6.44
C ASN A 105 10.36 10.23 7.33
N GLY A 106 10.00 11.52 7.51
CA GLY A 106 8.84 11.97 8.29
C GLY A 106 7.55 12.15 7.47
N THR A 107 7.55 11.86 6.17
CA THR A 107 6.38 12.07 5.28
C THR A 107 5.25 11.11 5.63
N SER A 108 4.00 11.57 5.44
CA SER A 108 2.80 10.79 5.82
C SER A 108 2.68 9.48 5.07
N PHE A 109 3.09 9.47 3.79
CA PHE A 109 2.98 8.31 2.90
C PHE A 109 4.33 7.61 2.63
N GLY A 110 5.40 8.04 3.32
CA GLY A 110 6.71 7.40 3.21
C GLY A 110 7.35 7.52 1.83
N THR A 111 7.12 8.63 1.10
CA THR A 111 7.69 8.84 -0.25
C THR A 111 9.21 8.87 -0.19
N ASN A 112 9.85 7.98 -0.94
CA ASN A 112 11.29 7.75 -0.89
C ASN A 112 12.05 8.67 -1.86
N PHE A 113 12.15 9.95 -1.53
CA PHE A 113 12.99 10.88 -2.28
C PHE A 113 14.48 10.52 -2.14
N THR A 114 15.17 10.45 -3.26
CA THR A 114 16.63 10.51 -3.30
C THR A 114 17.08 11.96 -3.44
N VAL A 115 18.37 12.22 -3.34
CA VAL A 115 18.90 13.53 -3.72
C VAL A 115 18.51 13.87 -5.16
N SER A 116 18.24 15.16 -5.42
CA SER A 116 17.94 15.64 -6.78
C SER A 116 19.16 15.54 -7.68
N ILE A 117 18.93 15.40 -8.98
CA ILE A 117 19.97 15.14 -9.96
C ILE A 117 19.94 16.13 -11.15
N GLU A 118 21.07 16.22 -11.81
CA GLU A 118 21.26 16.91 -13.08
C GLU A 118 22.16 16.08 -13.99
N ALA A 119 21.98 16.16 -15.32
CA ALA A 119 22.97 15.60 -16.25
C ALA A 119 24.31 16.33 -16.10
N ALA A 120 25.42 15.57 -16.07
CA ALA A 120 26.75 16.17 -15.91
C ALA A 120 27.16 17.04 -17.12
N GLU A 121 26.60 16.73 -18.29
CA GLU A 121 26.89 17.42 -19.53
C GLU A 121 25.62 17.72 -20.34
N GLY A 122 25.65 18.74 -21.17
CA GLY A 122 24.61 19.08 -22.14
C GLY A 122 23.43 19.87 -21.60
N VAL A 123 23.43 20.24 -20.31
CA VAL A 123 22.44 21.10 -19.67
C VAL A 123 22.95 22.55 -19.58
N THR A 124 22.01 23.49 -19.46
CA THR A 124 22.34 24.91 -19.23
C THR A 124 22.20 25.26 -17.75
N THR A 125 21.02 25.65 -17.30
CA THR A 125 20.72 25.94 -15.89
C THR A 125 19.99 24.79 -15.21
N GLY A 126 19.67 23.72 -15.94
CA GLY A 126 19.04 22.49 -15.44
C GLY A 126 17.51 22.53 -15.36
N ILE A 127 16.90 23.69 -15.15
CA ILE A 127 15.45 23.82 -14.91
C ILE A 127 14.61 23.81 -16.19
N SER A 128 15.17 24.10 -17.37
CA SER A 128 14.39 24.09 -18.60
C SER A 128 13.77 22.74 -18.90
N ALA A 129 12.69 22.70 -19.70
CA ALA A 129 12.08 21.44 -20.11
C ALA A 129 13.07 20.54 -20.87
N ALA A 130 13.94 21.14 -21.68
CA ALA A 130 14.99 20.44 -22.40
C ALA A 130 16.04 19.85 -21.46
N ASP A 131 16.51 20.62 -20.48
CA ASP A 131 17.53 20.20 -19.54
C ASP A 131 17.02 19.04 -18.66
N ARG A 132 15.77 19.15 -18.15
CA ARG A 132 15.14 18.07 -17.34
C ARG A 132 14.90 16.81 -18.18
N ALA A 133 14.45 16.94 -19.42
CA ALA A 133 14.29 15.79 -20.31
C ALA A 133 15.64 15.12 -20.60
N LEU A 134 16.70 15.88 -20.80
CA LEU A 134 18.07 15.35 -20.99
C LEU A 134 18.54 14.63 -19.73
N THR A 135 18.36 15.23 -18.55
CA THR A 135 18.73 14.63 -17.26
C THR A 135 18.03 13.29 -17.05
N ILE A 136 16.72 13.22 -17.31
CA ILE A 136 15.94 11.99 -17.21
C ILE A 136 16.47 10.92 -18.18
N LYS A 137 16.65 11.27 -19.46
CA LYS A 137 17.19 10.35 -20.47
C LYS A 137 18.57 9.83 -20.10
N THR A 138 19.43 10.68 -19.55
CA THR A 138 20.76 10.30 -19.07
C THR A 138 20.64 9.29 -17.92
N ALA A 139 19.76 9.53 -16.94
CA ALA A 139 19.58 8.66 -15.78
C ALA A 139 19.04 7.27 -16.14
N VAL A 140 18.18 7.16 -17.18
CA VAL A 140 17.58 5.89 -17.58
C VAL A 140 18.29 5.20 -18.76
N ALA A 141 19.33 5.83 -19.30
CA ALA A 141 20.12 5.23 -20.38
C ALA A 141 20.66 3.85 -19.97
N ARG A 142 20.69 2.90 -20.90
CA ARG A 142 21.11 1.52 -20.66
C ARG A 142 22.53 1.42 -20.05
N LEU A 143 23.43 2.31 -20.45
CA LEU A 143 24.82 2.35 -20.00
C LEU A 143 25.10 3.51 -19.03
N ALA A 144 24.05 4.08 -18.42
CA ALA A 144 24.19 5.16 -17.46
C ALA A 144 25.12 4.80 -16.29
N LYS A 145 25.92 5.76 -15.87
CA LYS A 145 26.84 5.66 -14.73
C LYS A 145 26.60 6.80 -13.76
N ALA A 146 27.02 6.63 -12.52
CA ALA A 146 26.94 7.69 -11.53
C ALA A 146 27.65 8.99 -11.96
N SER A 147 28.74 8.87 -12.74
CA SER A 147 29.51 10.02 -13.27
C SER A 147 28.77 10.84 -14.34
N ASP A 148 27.70 10.30 -14.93
CA ASP A 148 26.91 10.98 -15.96
C ASP A 148 25.91 11.96 -15.36
N LEU A 149 25.82 11.96 -14.01
CA LEU A 149 24.95 12.81 -13.22
C LEU A 149 25.73 13.61 -12.19
N VAL A 150 25.22 14.79 -11.87
CA VAL A 150 25.68 15.61 -10.73
C VAL A 150 24.52 15.81 -9.73
N GLN A 151 24.87 16.13 -8.50
CA GLN A 151 23.96 16.33 -7.37
C GLN A 151 24.35 17.63 -6.64
N PRO A 152 23.39 18.49 -6.24
CA PRO A 152 21.94 18.42 -6.54
C PRO A 152 21.61 18.86 -7.97
N GLY A 153 20.32 18.74 -8.35
CA GLY A 153 19.80 19.19 -9.64
C GLY A 153 18.30 19.50 -9.60
N HIS A 154 17.67 19.52 -10.77
CA HIS A 154 16.28 19.94 -10.96
C HIS A 154 15.32 18.79 -11.33
N VAL A 155 15.78 17.54 -11.30
CA VAL A 155 14.96 16.33 -11.37
C VAL A 155 15.03 15.61 -10.04
N PHE A 156 13.88 15.14 -9.53
CA PHE A 156 13.73 14.52 -8.23
C PHE A 156 13.47 13.04 -8.39
N PRO A 157 14.49 12.16 -8.22
CA PRO A 157 14.27 10.73 -8.29
C PRO A 157 13.55 10.21 -7.05
N LEU A 158 12.62 9.27 -7.29
CA LEU A 158 11.89 8.53 -6.27
C LEU A 158 12.27 7.06 -6.36
N LYS A 159 12.71 6.48 -5.24
CA LYS A 159 13.05 5.06 -5.18
C LYS A 159 11.81 4.22 -4.96
N ALA A 160 11.40 3.44 -5.98
CA ALA A 160 10.29 2.49 -5.88
C ALA A 160 10.64 1.32 -4.96
N GLN A 161 9.64 0.75 -4.33
CA GLN A 161 9.76 -0.46 -3.52
C GLN A 161 9.90 -1.69 -4.43
N ASN A 162 10.76 -2.63 -4.01
CA ASN A 162 10.84 -3.93 -4.67
C ASN A 162 9.48 -4.64 -4.54
N GLY A 163 8.98 -5.17 -5.68
CA GLY A 163 7.63 -5.72 -5.78
C GLY A 163 6.59 -4.74 -6.31
N GLY A 164 6.93 -3.45 -6.46
CA GLY A 164 6.10 -2.45 -7.12
C GLY A 164 4.76 -2.22 -6.43
N VAL A 165 3.68 -2.01 -7.22
CA VAL A 165 2.33 -1.75 -6.68
C VAL A 165 1.76 -2.91 -5.86
N LEU A 166 2.28 -4.12 -6.02
CA LEU A 166 1.87 -5.27 -5.19
C LEU A 166 2.39 -5.16 -3.74
N VAL A 167 3.35 -4.27 -3.50
CA VAL A 167 3.91 -3.98 -2.17
C VAL A 167 3.41 -2.63 -1.68
N ARG A 168 3.51 -1.58 -2.50
CA ARG A 168 3.07 -0.22 -2.16
C ARG A 168 2.25 0.37 -3.31
N ALA A 169 0.97 0.64 -3.03
CA ALA A 169 -0.01 1.15 -4.01
C ALA A 169 0.16 2.66 -4.29
N GLY A 170 1.37 3.09 -4.70
CA GLY A 170 1.70 4.49 -4.96
C GLY A 170 2.11 4.75 -6.41
N HIS A 171 1.99 6.01 -6.85
CA HIS A 171 2.38 6.46 -8.20
C HIS A 171 3.85 6.17 -8.52
N THR A 172 4.73 6.21 -7.51
CA THR A 172 6.15 5.86 -7.65
C THR A 172 6.34 4.43 -8.17
N GLU A 173 5.68 3.47 -7.52
CA GLU A 173 5.73 2.06 -7.89
C GLU A 173 5.02 1.84 -9.22
N ALA A 174 3.86 2.48 -9.41
CA ALA A 174 3.07 2.36 -10.62
C ALA A 174 3.81 2.86 -11.87
N GLY A 175 4.58 3.94 -11.78
CA GLY A 175 5.41 4.43 -12.88
C GLY A 175 6.46 3.42 -13.32
N CYS A 176 7.15 2.78 -12.39
CA CYS A 176 8.11 1.70 -12.69
C CYS A 176 7.41 0.46 -13.26
N ASP A 177 6.28 0.05 -12.68
CA ASP A 177 5.56 -1.14 -13.10
C ASP A 177 4.96 -1.01 -14.50
N LEU A 178 4.35 0.14 -14.80
CA LEU A 178 3.80 0.40 -16.13
C LEU A 178 4.90 0.39 -17.21
N ALA A 179 6.06 1.00 -16.92
CA ALA A 179 7.22 0.95 -17.82
C ALA A 179 7.72 -0.50 -18.02
N MET A 180 7.83 -1.28 -16.94
CA MET A 180 8.21 -2.68 -17.00
C MET A 180 7.22 -3.51 -17.83
N LEU A 181 5.92 -3.36 -17.60
CA LEU A 181 4.86 -4.05 -18.35
C LEU A 181 4.81 -3.63 -19.82
N ALA A 182 5.20 -2.39 -20.12
CA ALA A 182 5.37 -1.89 -21.47
C ALA A 182 6.63 -2.42 -22.17
N GLY A 183 7.52 -3.15 -21.45
CA GLY A 183 8.72 -3.77 -22.01
C GLY A 183 9.91 -2.83 -22.16
N VAL A 184 9.92 -1.68 -21.44
CA VAL A 184 11.02 -0.70 -21.44
C VAL A 184 11.69 -0.62 -20.08
N GLU A 185 12.69 0.26 -19.90
CA GLU A 185 13.37 0.45 -18.62
C GLU A 185 12.34 0.73 -17.51
N PRO A 186 12.40 0.00 -16.36
CA PRO A 186 11.49 0.19 -15.23
C PRO A 186 11.67 1.55 -14.54
N ALA A 187 11.30 2.60 -15.24
CA ALA A 187 11.41 3.99 -14.82
C ALA A 187 10.28 4.81 -15.44
N GLY A 188 9.61 5.62 -14.63
CA GLY A 188 8.53 6.51 -15.07
C GLY A 188 8.82 7.97 -14.73
N VAL A 189 8.26 8.87 -15.53
CA VAL A 189 8.15 10.28 -15.16
C VAL A 189 6.74 10.52 -14.70
N ILE A 190 6.60 11.08 -13.51
CA ILE A 190 5.30 11.37 -12.89
C ILE A 190 5.20 12.85 -12.51
N CYS A 191 4.00 13.37 -12.49
CA CYS A 191 3.70 14.74 -12.08
C CYS A 191 2.26 14.84 -11.63
N GLU A 192 2.03 15.28 -10.43
CA GLU A 192 0.69 15.46 -9.86
C GLU A 192 -0.11 16.50 -10.67
N ILE A 193 -1.44 16.31 -10.74
CA ILE A 193 -2.35 17.22 -11.43
C ILE A 193 -3.06 18.10 -10.41
N MET A 194 -2.83 19.40 -10.52
CA MET A 194 -3.48 20.44 -9.70
C MET A 194 -4.47 21.26 -10.52
N ASN A 195 -5.54 21.71 -9.86
CA ASN A 195 -6.48 22.68 -10.38
C ASN A 195 -5.83 24.07 -10.55
N ASP A 196 -6.49 24.98 -11.27
CA ASP A 196 -6.01 26.34 -11.49
C ASP A 196 -5.86 27.16 -10.20
N ASP A 197 -6.62 26.83 -9.16
CA ASP A 197 -6.57 27.45 -7.85
C ASP A 197 -5.48 26.86 -6.92
N GLY A 198 -4.73 25.85 -7.41
CA GLY A 198 -3.65 25.18 -6.67
C GLY A 198 -4.12 24.03 -5.77
N THR A 199 -5.39 23.69 -5.76
CA THR A 199 -5.89 22.48 -5.08
C THR A 199 -5.60 21.24 -5.91
N MET A 200 -5.54 20.06 -5.27
CA MET A 200 -5.33 18.80 -6.00
C MET A 200 -6.59 18.42 -6.79
N ALA A 201 -6.42 18.05 -8.06
CA ALA A 201 -7.50 17.55 -8.89
C ALA A 201 -7.95 16.17 -8.37
N ARG A 202 -9.27 15.95 -8.29
CA ARG A 202 -9.89 14.68 -7.89
C ARG A 202 -10.56 14.04 -9.11
N LEU A 203 -11.18 12.87 -8.94
CA LEU A 203 -11.72 12.11 -10.07
C LEU A 203 -12.57 12.96 -11.04
N PRO A 204 -13.52 13.81 -10.63
CA PRO A 204 -14.32 14.60 -11.56
C PRO A 204 -13.49 15.56 -12.43
N GLU A 205 -12.52 16.25 -11.82
CA GLU A 205 -11.61 17.18 -12.51
C GLU A 205 -10.60 16.41 -13.40
N LEU A 206 -10.12 15.25 -12.92
CA LEU A 206 -9.21 14.38 -13.67
C LEU A 206 -9.86 13.83 -14.94
N LEU A 207 -11.13 13.47 -14.91
CA LEU A 207 -11.89 13.03 -16.09
C LEU A 207 -11.99 14.17 -17.13
N GLN A 208 -12.32 15.38 -16.68
CA GLN A 208 -12.38 16.55 -17.56
C GLN A 208 -10.99 16.88 -18.15
N PHE A 209 -9.95 16.79 -17.32
CA PHE A 209 -8.57 17.02 -17.74
C PHE A 209 -8.15 15.99 -18.81
N ALA A 210 -8.42 14.71 -18.56
CA ALA A 210 -8.09 13.62 -19.48
C ALA A 210 -8.81 13.80 -20.83
N GLU A 211 -10.10 14.14 -20.82
CA GLU A 211 -10.89 14.42 -22.03
C GLU A 211 -10.34 15.64 -22.80
N ALA A 212 -10.09 16.74 -22.11
CA ALA A 212 -9.58 17.96 -22.72
C ALA A 212 -8.22 17.79 -23.42
N HIS A 213 -7.40 16.87 -22.91
CA HIS A 213 -6.05 16.61 -23.43
C HIS A 213 -5.93 15.32 -24.25
N GLY A 214 -7.02 14.56 -24.43
CA GLY A 214 -7.03 13.30 -25.17
C GLY A 214 -6.18 12.22 -24.50
N LEU A 215 -6.12 12.21 -23.17
CA LEU A 215 -5.38 11.25 -22.37
C LEU A 215 -6.33 10.15 -21.86
N LYS A 216 -5.80 8.94 -21.72
CA LYS A 216 -6.52 7.89 -20.97
C LYS A 216 -6.29 8.06 -19.48
N ILE A 217 -7.30 7.68 -18.70
CA ILE A 217 -7.22 7.63 -17.24
C ILE A 217 -7.39 6.20 -16.76
N GLY A 218 -6.50 5.75 -15.89
CA GLY A 218 -6.54 4.44 -15.24
C GLY A 218 -6.39 4.56 -13.73
N THR A 219 -6.47 3.42 -13.01
CA THR A 219 -6.30 3.37 -11.57
C THR A 219 -5.14 2.46 -11.15
N ILE A 220 -4.51 2.79 -10.03
CA ILE A 220 -3.51 1.90 -9.41
C ILE A 220 -4.17 0.60 -8.94
N ALA A 221 -5.43 0.64 -8.53
CA ALA A 221 -6.18 -0.56 -8.15
C ALA A 221 -6.30 -1.57 -9.30
N ASP A 222 -6.60 -1.10 -10.52
CA ASP A 222 -6.67 -1.96 -11.71
C ASP A 222 -5.28 -2.51 -12.07
N LEU A 223 -4.22 -1.74 -11.89
CA LEU A 223 -2.84 -2.20 -12.09
C LEU A 223 -2.48 -3.30 -11.08
N ILE A 224 -2.83 -3.13 -9.81
CA ILE A 224 -2.66 -4.17 -8.77
C ILE A 224 -3.43 -5.43 -9.16
N GLN A 225 -4.69 -5.30 -9.55
CA GLN A 225 -5.52 -6.43 -9.97
C GLN A 225 -4.92 -7.15 -11.18
N TYR A 226 -4.42 -6.41 -12.17
CA TYR A 226 -3.77 -6.98 -13.35
C TYR A 226 -2.53 -7.79 -12.95
N ARG A 227 -1.62 -7.22 -12.15
CA ARG A 227 -0.41 -7.88 -11.70
C ARG A 227 -0.71 -9.06 -10.77
N SER A 228 -1.64 -8.91 -9.83
CA SER A 228 -1.98 -9.94 -8.83
C SER A 228 -2.63 -11.21 -9.41
N ARG A 229 -3.07 -11.18 -10.68
CA ARG A 229 -3.56 -12.36 -11.40
C ARG A 229 -2.44 -13.26 -11.92
N THR A 230 -1.27 -12.68 -12.21
CA THR A 230 -0.14 -13.38 -12.82
C THR A 230 1.07 -13.48 -11.92
N GLU A 231 1.15 -12.66 -10.89
CA GLU A 231 2.30 -12.55 -10.00
C GLU A 231 1.87 -12.73 -8.54
N SER A 232 2.72 -13.39 -7.76
CA SER A 232 2.59 -13.44 -6.30
C SER A 232 3.96 -13.16 -5.68
N LEU A 233 3.98 -12.27 -4.69
CA LEU A 233 5.19 -11.97 -3.91
C LEU A 233 5.31 -12.87 -2.67
N VAL A 234 4.31 -13.73 -2.42
CA VAL A 234 4.32 -14.69 -1.34
C VAL A 234 4.25 -16.11 -1.87
N GLU A 235 5.10 -16.96 -1.34
CA GLU A 235 5.13 -18.40 -1.63
C GLU A 235 4.72 -19.16 -0.37
N LYS A 236 3.67 -20.00 -0.48
CA LYS A 236 3.29 -20.90 0.60
C LYS A 236 4.31 -22.05 0.66
N VAL A 237 5.13 -22.05 1.72
CA VAL A 237 6.21 -23.03 1.91
C VAL A 237 5.68 -24.35 2.47
N GLY A 238 4.63 -24.30 3.30
CA GLY A 238 4.02 -25.49 3.91
C GLY A 238 2.89 -25.15 4.86
N GLU A 239 2.25 -26.20 5.33
CA GLU A 239 1.18 -26.11 6.33
C GLU A 239 1.19 -27.33 7.26
N ARG A 240 0.69 -27.14 8.47
CA ARG A 240 0.41 -28.22 9.43
C ARG A 240 -0.63 -27.76 10.43
N GLU A 241 -1.34 -28.71 11.02
CA GLU A 241 -2.18 -28.47 12.18
C GLU A 241 -1.33 -28.19 13.43
N VAL A 242 -1.77 -27.25 14.25
CA VAL A 242 -1.15 -26.90 15.54
C VAL A 242 -2.21 -26.75 16.61
N ASP A 243 -1.96 -27.36 17.77
CA ASP A 243 -2.75 -27.16 18.98
C ASP A 243 -2.25 -25.91 19.71
N THR A 244 -3.15 -25.00 19.98
CA THR A 244 -2.91 -23.79 20.77
C THR A 244 -3.73 -23.83 22.05
N PRO A 245 -3.43 -23.00 23.06
CA PRO A 245 -4.29 -22.87 24.24
C PRO A 245 -5.74 -22.44 23.91
N PHE A 246 -5.98 -21.94 22.70
CA PHE A 246 -7.26 -21.44 22.22
C PHE A 246 -7.95 -22.38 21.22
N GLY A 247 -7.42 -23.59 21.01
CA GLY A 247 -7.93 -24.59 20.09
C GLY A 247 -6.95 -24.99 19.00
N SER A 248 -7.38 -25.90 18.12
CA SER A 248 -6.58 -26.40 17.00
C SER A 248 -6.78 -25.51 15.75
N PHE A 249 -5.68 -25.15 15.09
CA PHE A 249 -5.63 -24.29 13.91
C PHE A 249 -4.72 -24.87 12.83
N ASP A 250 -5.00 -24.56 11.58
CA ASP A 250 -4.06 -24.81 10.48
C ASP A 250 -3.02 -23.68 10.42
N LEU A 251 -1.76 -24.02 10.71
CA LEU A 251 -0.62 -23.12 10.57
C LEU A 251 -0.09 -23.16 9.14
N HIS A 252 -0.07 -22.02 8.47
CA HIS A 252 0.51 -21.84 7.13
C HIS A 252 1.78 -21.03 7.23
N VAL A 253 2.82 -21.46 6.49
CA VAL A 253 4.11 -20.79 6.41
C VAL A 253 4.26 -20.17 5.03
N PHE A 254 4.51 -18.88 4.98
CA PHE A 254 4.71 -18.11 3.76
C PHE A 254 6.11 -17.49 3.75
N ARG A 255 6.72 -17.47 2.58
CA ARG A 255 7.96 -16.75 2.31
C ARG A 255 7.68 -15.55 1.43
N ASP A 256 8.11 -14.36 1.83
CA ASP A 256 8.18 -13.18 0.98
C ASP A 256 9.37 -13.32 0.04
N ILE A 257 9.13 -13.35 -1.26
CA ILE A 257 10.19 -13.52 -2.28
C ILE A 257 11.02 -12.25 -2.49
N THR A 258 10.54 -11.08 -2.02
CA THR A 258 11.25 -9.80 -2.17
C THR A 258 12.28 -9.56 -1.07
N THR A 259 12.00 -10.04 0.14
CA THR A 259 12.83 -9.83 1.33
C THR A 259 13.42 -11.12 1.89
N SER A 260 12.92 -12.28 1.44
CA SER A 260 13.18 -13.61 2.03
C SER A 260 12.66 -13.76 3.47
N ALA A 261 11.86 -12.84 3.96
CA ALA A 261 11.22 -12.94 5.27
C ALA A 261 10.20 -14.08 5.30
N THR A 262 10.00 -14.66 6.47
CA THR A 262 8.99 -15.69 6.70
C THR A 262 7.82 -15.10 7.48
N HIS A 263 6.63 -15.27 6.95
CA HIS A 263 5.38 -14.88 7.60
C HIS A 263 4.55 -16.12 7.91
N LEU A 264 3.68 -16.00 8.91
CA LEU A 264 2.82 -17.09 9.34
C LEU A 264 1.35 -16.67 9.22
N ALA A 265 0.48 -17.66 9.02
CA ALA A 265 -0.95 -17.47 9.21
C ALA A 265 -1.54 -18.67 9.95
N LEU A 266 -2.50 -18.39 10.80
CA LEU A 266 -3.32 -19.39 11.45
C LEU A 266 -4.73 -19.28 10.88
N SER A 267 -5.30 -20.39 10.41
CA SER A 267 -6.67 -20.42 9.92
C SER A 267 -7.49 -21.47 10.64
N LYS A 268 -8.79 -21.21 10.72
CA LYS A 268 -9.77 -22.17 11.26
C LYS A 268 -10.98 -22.23 10.36
N GLY A 269 -11.51 -23.44 10.20
CA GLY A 269 -12.72 -23.67 9.43
C GLY A 269 -12.53 -23.56 7.92
N LYS A 270 -13.63 -23.59 7.16
CA LYS A 270 -13.60 -23.55 5.71
C LYS A 270 -13.71 -22.11 5.20
N ILE A 271 -12.60 -21.54 4.81
CA ILE A 271 -12.54 -20.20 4.20
C ILE A 271 -13.21 -20.23 2.82
N ARG A 272 -14.00 -19.21 2.52
CA ARG A 272 -14.72 -19.05 1.24
C ARG A 272 -14.75 -17.60 0.83
N ALA A 273 -14.41 -17.32 -0.42
CA ALA A 273 -14.34 -15.95 -0.95
C ALA A 273 -15.70 -15.22 -0.97
N ASP A 274 -16.82 -15.97 -1.03
CA ASP A 274 -18.18 -15.44 -1.08
C ASP A 274 -18.78 -15.11 0.31
N ARG A 275 -18.08 -15.44 1.41
CA ARG A 275 -18.53 -15.24 2.78
C ARG A 275 -17.57 -14.39 3.59
N ASP A 276 -18.14 -13.65 4.54
CA ASP A 276 -17.35 -12.91 5.53
C ASP A 276 -16.47 -13.86 6.34
N THR A 277 -15.19 -13.56 6.39
CA THR A 277 -14.20 -14.25 7.22
C THR A 277 -13.69 -13.28 8.28
N LEU A 278 -13.61 -13.71 9.54
CA LEU A 278 -12.92 -12.92 10.56
C LEU A 278 -11.43 -12.90 10.26
N VAL A 279 -10.85 -11.72 10.18
CA VAL A 279 -9.43 -11.55 9.84
C VAL A 279 -8.74 -10.66 10.86
N ARG A 280 -7.67 -11.16 11.44
CA ARG A 280 -6.70 -10.37 12.20
C ARG A 280 -5.37 -10.32 11.46
N VAL A 281 -4.90 -9.12 11.15
CA VAL A 281 -3.50 -8.92 10.73
C VAL A 281 -2.75 -8.36 11.93
N HIS A 282 -1.72 -9.08 12.38
CA HIS A 282 -0.90 -8.74 13.54
C HIS A 282 0.53 -8.42 13.11
N GLU A 283 0.95 -7.19 13.35
CA GLU A 283 2.28 -6.68 13.00
C GLU A 283 2.73 -5.62 14.03
N PRO A 284 4.00 -5.58 14.36
CA PRO A 284 4.96 -6.66 14.20
C PRO A 284 4.72 -7.78 15.23
N LEU A 285 5.04 -9.02 14.87
CA LEU A 285 5.03 -10.11 15.83
C LEU A 285 6.26 -9.99 16.74
N SER A 286 6.04 -9.75 18.02
CA SER A 286 7.08 -9.72 19.06
C SER A 286 6.80 -10.74 20.15
N VAL A 287 7.84 -11.24 20.80
CA VAL A 287 7.68 -12.12 21.96
C VAL A 287 6.94 -11.43 23.11
N ILE A 288 7.01 -10.11 23.20
CA ILE A 288 6.30 -9.31 24.21
C ILE A 288 4.78 -9.41 24.06
N ASP A 289 4.26 -9.53 22.83
CA ASP A 289 2.83 -9.67 22.56
C ASP A 289 2.26 -10.96 23.18
N MET A 290 3.11 -11.97 23.36
CA MET A 290 2.76 -13.24 24.03
C MET A 290 2.87 -13.16 25.54
N LEU A 291 3.85 -12.38 26.06
CA LEU A 291 4.16 -12.29 27.50
C LEU A 291 3.30 -11.27 28.24
N ALA A 292 2.97 -10.16 27.59
CA ALA A 292 2.25 -9.05 28.20
C ALA A 292 1.08 -8.57 27.32
N PRO A 293 0.07 -9.41 27.08
CA PRO A 293 -1.01 -9.10 26.13
C PRO A 293 -1.82 -7.86 26.54
N LEU A 294 -1.87 -7.51 27.81
CA LEU A 294 -2.58 -6.32 28.32
C LEU A 294 -1.80 -5.02 28.13
N CYS A 295 -0.51 -5.10 27.83
CA CYS A 295 0.37 -3.94 27.58
C CYS A 295 0.59 -3.69 26.09
N SER A 296 -0.07 -4.46 25.20
CA SER A 296 0.08 -4.30 23.77
C SER A 296 -0.66 -3.05 23.29
N HIS A 297 -0.03 -2.30 22.40
CA HIS A 297 -0.66 -1.14 21.73
C HIS A 297 -1.64 -1.55 20.61
N HIS A 298 -1.92 -2.84 20.51
CA HIS A 298 -2.83 -3.40 19.52
C HIS A 298 -4.29 -3.29 19.99
N SER A 299 -5.19 -2.90 19.07
CA SER A 299 -6.63 -2.89 19.35
C SER A 299 -7.19 -4.29 19.65
N TRP A 300 -6.52 -5.35 19.15
CA TRP A 300 -6.77 -6.74 19.44
C TRP A 300 -5.48 -7.44 19.85
N THR A 301 -5.50 -8.15 20.94
CA THR A 301 -4.40 -9.06 21.32
C THR A 301 -4.46 -10.33 20.48
N LEU A 302 -3.32 -10.99 20.31
CA LEU A 302 -3.30 -12.28 19.60
C LEU A 302 -4.15 -13.35 20.31
N PRO A 303 -4.09 -13.53 21.64
CA PRO A 303 -4.97 -14.42 22.38
C PRO A 303 -6.47 -14.16 22.11
N ASN A 304 -6.94 -12.92 22.26
CA ASN A 304 -8.35 -12.60 22.06
C ASN A 304 -8.79 -12.85 20.61
N ALA A 305 -7.91 -12.64 19.63
CA ALA A 305 -8.23 -12.92 18.25
C ALA A 305 -8.39 -14.41 17.98
N LEU A 306 -7.50 -15.24 18.53
CA LEU A 306 -7.57 -16.71 18.40
C LEU A 306 -8.80 -17.27 19.11
N GLU A 307 -9.10 -16.81 20.32
CA GLU A 307 -10.28 -17.22 21.08
C GLU A 307 -11.58 -16.88 20.33
N THR A 308 -11.70 -15.65 19.82
CA THR A 308 -12.88 -15.22 19.04
C THR A 308 -13.05 -16.03 17.76
N ILE A 309 -11.95 -16.35 17.05
CA ILE A 309 -12.00 -17.19 15.84
C ILE A 309 -12.37 -18.64 16.19
N GLU A 310 -11.91 -19.17 17.33
CA GLU A 310 -12.30 -20.48 17.83
C GLU A 310 -13.81 -20.56 18.09
N GLU A 311 -14.35 -19.55 18.78
CA GLU A 311 -15.80 -19.45 19.07
C GLU A 311 -16.65 -19.31 17.80
N GLU A 312 -16.21 -18.52 16.83
CA GLU A 312 -16.91 -18.33 15.55
C GLU A 312 -16.76 -19.56 14.63
N GLY A 313 -15.71 -20.35 14.83
CA GLY A 313 -15.39 -21.54 14.04
C GLY A 313 -14.86 -21.25 12.63
N CYS A 314 -14.63 -20.00 12.25
CA CYS A 314 -14.07 -19.62 10.95
C CYS A 314 -13.34 -18.29 11.03
N GLY A 315 -12.07 -18.27 10.63
CA GLY A 315 -11.29 -17.05 10.58
C GLY A 315 -9.82 -17.26 10.23
N VAL A 316 -9.09 -16.14 10.09
CA VAL A 316 -7.67 -16.12 9.77
C VAL A 316 -6.94 -15.10 10.63
N VAL A 317 -5.82 -15.49 11.22
CA VAL A 317 -4.84 -14.59 11.82
C VAL A 317 -3.60 -14.59 10.97
N VAL A 318 -3.24 -13.44 10.39
CA VAL A 318 -1.98 -13.24 9.67
C VAL A 318 -0.96 -12.65 10.64
N LEU A 319 0.19 -13.29 10.76
CA LEU A 319 1.30 -12.89 11.61
C LEU A 319 2.45 -12.42 10.71
N LEU A 320 2.60 -11.10 10.59
CA LEU A 320 3.63 -10.52 9.76
C LEU A 320 4.90 -10.34 10.58
N TYR A 321 5.90 -11.12 10.24
CA TYR A 321 7.21 -11.05 10.89
C TYR A 321 7.98 -9.85 10.35
N ARG A 322 8.62 -9.14 11.28
CA ARG A 322 9.56 -8.07 11.01
C ARG A 322 10.79 -8.32 11.84
N ASP A 323 11.96 -8.03 11.29
CA ASP A 323 13.20 -8.11 12.05
C ASP A 323 13.12 -7.14 13.24
N GLU A 324 13.00 -7.71 14.44
CA GLU A 324 13.06 -7.00 15.70
C GLU A 324 14.51 -7.01 16.18
N THR A 325 15.13 -5.84 16.28
CA THR A 325 16.49 -5.77 16.84
C THR A 325 16.47 -6.00 18.34
N GLY A 326 17.62 -6.41 18.91
CA GLY A 326 17.73 -6.54 20.38
C GLY A 326 17.45 -5.23 21.11
N ALA A 327 17.70 -4.08 20.49
CA ALA A 327 17.38 -2.76 21.04
C ALA A 327 15.86 -2.51 21.05
N ASP A 328 15.16 -2.85 19.96
CA ASP A 328 13.69 -2.74 19.86
C ASP A 328 13.01 -3.61 20.91
N LEU A 329 13.46 -4.87 21.03
CA LEU A 329 12.95 -5.80 22.06
C LEU A 329 13.17 -5.27 23.47
N ALA A 330 14.37 -4.71 23.76
CA ALA A 330 14.67 -4.15 25.07
C ALA A 330 13.79 -2.94 25.40
N GLN A 331 13.57 -2.03 24.45
CA GLN A 331 12.69 -0.88 24.63
C GLN A 331 11.25 -1.32 24.92
N ARG A 332 10.71 -2.27 24.15
CA ARG A 332 9.36 -2.82 24.37
C ARG A 332 9.24 -3.51 25.73
N ALA A 333 10.23 -4.32 26.10
CA ALA A 333 10.24 -5.02 27.38
C ALA A 333 10.28 -4.06 28.60
N LEU A 334 10.88 -2.90 28.43
CA LEU A 334 10.93 -1.85 29.47
C LEU A 334 9.70 -0.91 29.45
N GLY A 335 8.70 -1.17 28.57
CA GLY A 335 7.53 -0.31 28.43
C GLY A 335 7.86 1.08 27.88
N GLN A 336 9.03 1.26 27.30
CA GLN A 336 9.41 2.49 26.63
C GLN A 336 8.73 2.48 25.26
N GLU A 337 7.91 3.51 24.97
CA GLU A 337 7.29 3.64 23.65
C GLU A 337 8.38 3.69 22.59
N ALA A 338 8.51 2.64 21.79
CA ALA A 338 9.13 2.79 20.48
C ALA A 338 8.30 3.83 19.71
N PRO A 339 8.94 4.77 18.98
CA PRO A 339 8.19 5.71 18.15
C PRO A 339 7.20 4.89 17.35
N ARG A 340 5.89 5.28 17.42
CA ARG A 340 4.83 4.63 16.64
C ARG A 340 5.28 4.60 15.19
N GLN A 341 5.89 3.51 14.78
CA GLN A 341 6.19 3.31 13.38
C GLN A 341 4.84 3.23 12.68
N LYS A 342 4.58 4.24 11.84
CA LYS A 342 3.42 4.24 10.96
C LYS A 342 3.41 2.89 10.24
N TRP A 343 2.22 2.32 10.07
CA TRP A 343 2.02 1.12 9.27
C TRP A 343 2.83 1.23 7.98
N ASP A 344 3.73 0.28 7.77
CA ASP A 344 4.49 0.25 6.54
C ASP A 344 3.53 -0.26 5.44
N SER A 345 3.31 0.59 4.42
CA SER A 345 2.47 0.22 3.28
C SER A 345 2.89 -1.07 2.58
N LYS A 346 4.15 -1.50 2.74
CA LYS A 346 4.67 -2.78 2.24
C LYS A 346 3.94 -3.98 2.84
N THR A 347 3.62 -3.90 4.10
CA THR A 347 3.03 -5.00 4.88
C THR A 347 1.60 -5.28 4.44
N PHE A 348 0.88 -4.25 3.95
CA PHE A 348 -0.47 -4.42 3.43
C PHE A 348 -0.51 -5.34 2.21
N GLY A 349 0.36 -5.12 1.24
CA GLY A 349 0.41 -5.91 0.01
C GLY A 349 0.74 -7.38 0.28
N ILE A 350 1.71 -7.65 1.17
CA ILE A 350 2.07 -9.02 1.59
C ILE A 350 0.91 -9.68 2.32
N GLY A 351 0.31 -8.99 3.31
CA GLY A 351 -0.83 -9.49 4.06
C GLY A 351 -2.05 -9.79 3.15
N ALA A 352 -2.34 -8.91 2.20
CA ALA A 352 -3.41 -9.10 1.23
C ALA A 352 -3.19 -10.35 0.35
N GLN A 353 -1.97 -10.55 -0.14
CA GLN A 353 -1.63 -11.73 -0.95
C GLN A 353 -1.69 -13.04 -0.12
N MET A 354 -1.28 -13.01 1.15
CA MET A 354 -1.44 -14.16 2.05
C MET A 354 -2.93 -14.50 2.24
N LEU A 355 -3.78 -13.50 2.50
CA LEU A 355 -5.24 -13.69 2.64
C LEU A 355 -5.85 -14.26 1.37
N LYS A 356 -5.49 -13.73 0.20
CA LYS A 356 -5.93 -14.26 -1.09
C LYS A 356 -5.49 -15.71 -1.29
N ALA A 357 -4.24 -16.04 -0.96
CA ALA A 357 -3.72 -17.41 -1.05
C ALA A 357 -4.45 -18.40 -0.13
N LEU A 358 -5.05 -17.91 0.97
CA LEU A 358 -5.90 -18.69 1.89
C LEU A 358 -7.38 -18.74 1.46
N GLY A 359 -7.73 -18.09 0.34
CA GLY A 359 -9.09 -18.10 -0.22
C GLY A 359 -10.05 -17.07 0.40
N VAL A 360 -9.54 -16.08 1.13
CA VAL A 360 -10.35 -14.97 1.63
C VAL A 360 -10.76 -14.08 0.46
N GLY A 361 -12.02 -13.68 0.42
CA GLY A 361 -12.54 -12.67 -0.53
C GLY A 361 -13.24 -11.54 0.21
N LYS A 362 -14.14 -11.89 1.14
CA LYS A 362 -14.82 -10.95 2.02
C LYS A 362 -14.32 -11.10 3.44
N MET A 363 -14.09 -9.99 4.14
CA MET A 363 -13.54 -10.04 5.48
C MET A 363 -14.11 -8.99 6.42
N LYS A 364 -14.25 -9.39 7.68
CA LYS A 364 -14.44 -8.49 8.82
C LYS A 364 -13.13 -8.39 9.58
N LEU A 365 -12.56 -7.18 9.61
CA LEU A 365 -11.27 -6.96 10.26
C LEU A 365 -11.42 -6.83 11.76
N MET A 366 -10.64 -7.58 12.50
CA MET A 366 -10.48 -7.50 13.94
C MET A 366 -9.50 -6.37 14.26
N SER A 367 -9.97 -5.13 14.11
CA SER A 367 -9.21 -3.90 14.33
C SER A 367 -10.15 -2.72 14.61
N SER A 368 -9.59 -1.60 15.12
CA SER A 368 -10.27 -0.31 15.02
C SER A 368 -10.44 0.07 13.55
N PRO A 369 -11.47 0.86 13.19
CA PRO A 369 -11.64 1.34 11.82
C PRO A 369 -10.36 2.04 11.34
N LEU A 370 -9.84 1.59 10.20
CA LEU A 370 -8.65 2.15 9.56
C LEU A 370 -8.85 2.18 8.05
N SER A 371 -8.15 3.09 7.39
CA SER A 371 -8.10 3.14 5.94
C SER A 371 -7.14 2.09 5.43
N LEU A 372 -7.60 1.28 4.47
CA LEU A 372 -6.85 0.19 3.86
C LEU A 372 -6.78 0.42 2.35
N PRO A 373 -5.73 1.09 1.89
CA PRO A 373 -5.65 1.46 0.48
C PRO A 373 -5.62 0.24 -0.43
N SER A 374 -6.46 0.28 -1.46
CA SER A 374 -6.41 -0.63 -2.62
C SER A 374 -6.64 -2.13 -2.34
N MET A 375 -7.34 -2.50 -1.26
CA MET A 375 -7.70 -3.92 -1.02
C MET A 375 -8.48 -4.52 -2.17
N THR A 376 -9.33 -3.73 -2.85
CA THR A 376 -10.09 -4.15 -4.03
C THR A 376 -9.19 -4.62 -5.17
N GLY A 377 -7.99 -4.06 -5.33
CA GLY A 377 -6.99 -4.51 -6.30
C GLY A 377 -6.52 -5.95 -6.06
N PHE A 378 -6.59 -6.43 -4.82
CA PHE A 378 -6.32 -7.83 -4.46
C PHE A 378 -7.56 -8.71 -4.47
N GLU A 379 -8.70 -8.22 -4.95
CA GLU A 379 -10.00 -8.92 -4.90
C GLU A 379 -10.45 -9.23 -3.46
N LEU A 380 -10.07 -8.35 -2.51
CA LEU A 380 -10.46 -8.41 -1.11
C LEU A 380 -11.46 -7.28 -0.80
N GLU A 381 -12.57 -7.65 -0.16
CA GLU A 381 -13.62 -6.73 0.29
C GLU A 381 -13.63 -6.66 1.82
N VAL A 382 -13.42 -5.47 2.39
CA VAL A 382 -13.60 -5.23 3.83
C VAL A 382 -15.06 -4.87 4.09
N THR A 383 -15.84 -5.82 4.61
CA THR A 383 -17.28 -5.66 4.87
C THR A 383 -17.57 -4.98 6.20
N GLY A 384 -16.59 -4.94 7.11
CA GLY A 384 -16.74 -4.29 8.42
C GLY A 384 -15.54 -4.47 9.34
N PHE A 385 -15.68 -3.92 10.54
CA PHE A 385 -14.67 -4.00 11.60
C PHE A 385 -15.30 -4.60 12.86
N CYS A 386 -14.56 -5.47 13.53
CA CYS A 386 -14.93 -6.04 14.84
C CYS A 386 -14.10 -5.38 15.92
N GLN A 387 -14.75 -4.98 17.01
CA GLN A 387 -14.08 -4.50 18.22
C GLN A 387 -14.02 -5.62 19.26
N PRO A 388 -12.95 -5.70 20.08
CA PRO A 388 -12.87 -6.68 21.14
C PRO A 388 -14.01 -6.45 22.14
N HIS A 389 -14.62 -7.53 22.62
CA HIS A 389 -15.50 -7.44 23.78
C HIS A 389 -14.63 -7.02 24.97
N HIS A 390 -14.97 -5.89 25.58
CA HIS A 390 -14.41 -5.57 26.89
C HIS A 390 -14.96 -6.60 27.88
N PHE A 391 -14.12 -7.53 28.29
CA PHE A 391 -14.40 -8.30 29.50
C PHE A 391 -14.43 -7.30 30.66
N HIS A 392 -15.62 -7.00 31.17
CA HIS A 392 -15.76 -6.47 32.51
C HIS A 392 -15.19 -7.56 33.47
N VAL A 393 -14.00 -7.35 33.94
CA VAL A 393 -13.57 -8.00 35.18
C VAL A 393 -14.49 -7.40 36.26
N ASP A 394 -15.54 -8.14 36.57
CA ASP A 394 -16.34 -7.83 37.76
C ASP A 394 -15.40 -7.86 38.95
N GLY A 395 -14.97 -6.69 39.36
CA GLY A 395 -14.22 -6.50 40.59
C GLY A 395 -15.15 -6.90 41.74
N GLU A 396 -14.93 -8.10 42.28
CA GLU A 396 -15.56 -8.52 43.53
C GLU A 396 -15.35 -7.45 44.59
N GLY A 397 -16.48 -7.01 45.15
CA GLY A 397 -16.53 -6.09 46.28
C GLY A 397 -15.71 -6.60 47.45
N GLY A 398 -14.69 -5.87 47.84
CA GLY A 398 -14.03 -6.02 49.12
C GLY A 398 -15.01 -5.70 50.27
N PRO A 399 -15.00 -6.47 51.35
CA PRO A 399 -15.91 -6.23 52.47
C PRO A 399 -15.56 -4.91 53.17
N GLY A 400 -16.56 -4.06 53.36
CA GLY A 400 -16.46 -2.89 54.19
C GLY A 400 -15.98 -3.23 55.61
N VAL A 401 -14.96 -2.54 56.05
CA VAL A 401 -14.59 -2.52 57.48
C VAL A 401 -15.19 -1.25 58.09
N ALA A 402 -15.98 -1.47 59.12
CA ALA A 402 -16.64 -0.49 59.97
C ALA A 402 -15.62 0.41 60.73
#